data_ba4ddc2622493364c8e4a3d95576ac2b
#
_entry.id   ba4ddc2622493364c8e4a3d95576ac2b
#
_cell.length_a   1.000
_cell.length_b   1.000
_cell.length_c   1.000
_cell.angle_alpha   90.00
_cell.angle_beta   90.00
_cell.angle_gamma   90.00
#
_symmetry.space_group_name_H-M   'P 1'
#
loop_
_entity.id
_entity.type
_entity.pdbx_description
1 polymer ?
#
loop_
_entity_poly.entity_id
_entity_poly.type
_entity_poly.pdbx_seq_one_letter_code
_entity_poly.pdbx_strand_id
1 'polypeptide(L)' 'MDKKQHKLRHLLLHQHLDELIADWVGHTECLPSKTTIDELMKWSNEQTKNPEGDDDDT' A
#
# COMPACT_ATOMS: atom_id res chain seq x y z
N MET A 1 -19.17 -3.61 -15.54
CA MET A 1 -17.84 -3.24 -16.09
C MET A 1 -17.43 -4.32 -17.06
N ASP A 2 -17.07 -3.98 -18.29
CA ASP A 2 -16.65 -5.00 -19.24
C ASP A 2 -15.19 -5.38 -18.99
N LYS A 3 -14.74 -6.39 -19.73
CA LYS A 3 -13.38 -6.94 -19.51
C LYS A 3 -12.29 -5.90 -19.75
N LYS A 4 -12.48 -5.06 -20.74
CA LYS A 4 -11.48 -4.04 -21.08
C LYS A 4 -11.35 -3.01 -19.97
N GLN A 5 -12.47 -2.52 -19.47
CA GLN A 5 -12.48 -1.55 -18.38
C GLN A 5 -11.92 -2.16 -17.12
N HIS A 6 -12.27 -3.40 -16.85
CA HIS A 6 -11.77 -4.12 -15.67
C HIS A 6 -10.26 -4.27 -15.73
N LYS A 7 -9.74 -4.58 -16.91
CA LYS A 7 -8.30 -4.72 -17.10
C LYS A 7 -7.57 -3.40 -16.84
N LEU A 8 -8.11 -2.30 -17.38
CA LEU A 8 -7.50 -0.99 -17.17
C LEU A 8 -7.51 -0.59 -15.71
N ARG A 9 -8.63 -0.88 -15.04
CA ARG A 9 -8.73 -0.59 -13.62
C ARG A 9 -7.68 -1.35 -12.82
N HIS A 10 -7.45 -2.61 -13.18
CA HIS A 10 -6.44 -3.42 -12.48
C HIS A 10 -5.02 -2.94 -12.71
N LEU A 11 -4.75 -2.35 -13.87
CA LEU A 11 -3.44 -1.75 -14.08
C LEU A 11 -3.17 -0.65 -13.06
N LEU A 12 -4.17 0.20 -12.84
CA LEU A 12 -4.04 1.28 -11.86
C LEU A 12 -3.95 0.73 -10.44
N LEU A 13 -4.81 -0.23 -10.12
CA LEU A 13 -4.81 -0.84 -8.80
C LEU A 13 -3.48 -1.52 -8.51
N HIS A 14 -2.92 -2.17 -9.53
CA HIS A 14 -1.64 -2.85 -9.36
C HIS A 14 -0.52 -1.84 -9.08
N GLN A 15 -0.52 -0.71 -9.79
CA GLN A 15 0.47 0.33 -9.55
C GLN A 15 0.37 0.86 -8.12
N HIS A 16 -0.86 1.10 -7.66
CA HIS A 16 -1.06 1.59 -6.28
C HIS A 16 -0.66 0.53 -5.26
N LEU A 17 -0.92 -0.73 -5.56
CA LEU A 17 -0.51 -1.82 -4.70
C LEU A 17 1.01 -1.89 -4.59
N ASP A 18 1.70 -1.76 -5.72
CA ASP A 18 3.16 -1.76 -5.72
C ASP A 18 3.71 -0.62 -4.87
N GLU A 19 3.12 0.57 -5.01
CA GLU A 19 3.54 1.72 -4.23
C GLU A 19 3.31 1.50 -2.74
N LEU A 20 2.16 0.93 -2.41
CA LEU A 20 1.82 0.67 -1.01
C LEU A 20 2.78 -0.35 -0.41
N ILE A 21 3.08 -1.40 -1.16
CA ILE A 21 3.98 -2.44 -0.67
C ILE A 21 5.40 -1.89 -0.52
N ALA A 22 5.84 -1.06 -1.46
CA ALA A 22 7.15 -0.44 -1.37
C ALA A 22 7.24 0.43 -0.12
N ASP A 23 6.18 1.17 0.17
CA ASP A 23 6.13 2.01 1.35
C ASP A 23 6.18 1.17 2.62
N TRP A 24 5.42 0.08 2.63
CA TRP A 24 5.41 -0.85 3.76
C TRP A 24 6.80 -1.41 4.03
N VAL A 25 7.45 -1.92 2.98
CA VAL A 25 8.78 -2.50 3.13
C VAL A 25 9.80 -1.45 3.59
N GLY A 26 9.69 -0.25 3.03
CA GLY A 26 10.61 0.82 3.37
C GLY A 26 10.51 1.28 4.82
N HIS A 27 9.32 1.25 5.40
CA HIS A 27 9.12 1.73 6.77
C HIS A 27 9.17 0.64 7.82
N THR A 28 8.76 -0.57 7.47
CA THR A 28 8.69 -1.66 8.46
C THR A 28 9.80 -2.67 8.29
N GLU A 29 10.43 -2.69 7.13
CA GLU A 29 11.46 -3.68 6.78
C GLU A 29 10.92 -5.11 6.80
N CYS A 30 9.62 -5.25 6.67
CA CYS A 30 8.98 -6.56 6.58
C CYS A 30 8.84 -6.93 5.11
N LEU A 31 9.26 -8.15 4.77
CA LEU A 31 9.17 -8.63 3.40
C LEU A 31 7.71 -8.91 3.04
N PRO A 32 7.32 -8.66 1.79
CA PRO A 32 5.94 -8.97 1.37
C PRO A 32 5.56 -10.43 1.60
N SER A 33 6.52 -11.34 1.46
CA SER A 33 6.25 -12.76 1.65
C SER A 33 5.98 -13.11 3.11
N LYS A 34 6.31 -12.21 4.03
CA LYS A 34 6.09 -12.42 5.46
C LYS A 34 4.97 -11.55 5.99
N THR A 35 4.26 -10.88 5.11
CA THR A 35 3.23 -9.91 5.49
C THR A 35 1.86 -10.47 5.12
N THR A 36 0.90 -10.37 6.04
CA THR A 36 -0.46 -10.72 5.71
C THR A 36 -1.19 -9.50 5.18
N ILE A 37 -2.24 -9.73 4.43
CA ILE A 37 -3.08 -8.63 3.91
C ILE A 37 -3.65 -7.84 5.08
N ASP A 38 -4.03 -8.53 6.14
CA ASP A 38 -4.62 -7.88 7.31
C ASP A 38 -3.64 -6.89 7.95
N GLU A 39 -2.39 -7.31 8.10
CA GLU A 39 -1.37 -6.44 8.65
C GLU A 39 -1.16 -5.20 7.79
N LEU A 40 -1.07 -5.42 6.48
CA LEU A 40 -0.85 -4.33 5.54
C LEU A 40 -2.01 -3.34 5.56
N MET A 41 -3.24 -3.84 5.60
CA MET A 41 -4.42 -2.99 5.63
C MET A 41 -4.49 -2.15 6.89
N LYS A 42 -4.17 -2.75 8.02
CA LYS A 42 -4.18 -2.02 9.28
C LYS A 42 -3.13 -0.92 9.28
N TRP A 43 -1.93 -1.25 8.84
CA TRP A 43 -0.86 -0.28 8.77
C TRP A 43 -1.22 0.85 7.81
N SER A 44 -1.75 0.51 6.64
CA SER A 44 -2.12 1.50 5.65
C SER A 44 -3.17 2.47 6.20
N ASN A 45 -4.15 1.92 6.92
CA ASN A 45 -5.18 2.75 7.54
C ASN A 45 -4.58 3.68 8.57
N GLU A 46 -3.62 3.20 9.36
CA GLU A 46 -2.92 4.03 10.34
C GLU A 46 -2.24 5.22 9.68
N GLN A 47 -1.66 5.00 8.50
CA GLN A 47 -0.96 6.06 7.81
C GLN A 47 -1.89 7.18 7.34
N THR A 48 -3.16 6.92 7.22
CA THR A 48 -4.10 7.97 6.86
C THR A 48 -4.37 8.92 8.02
N LYS A 49 -4.04 8.48 9.24
CA LYS A 49 -4.28 9.27 10.43
C LYS A 49 -2.99 9.77 11.05
N ASN A 50 -1.96 8.96 10.98
CA ASN A 50 -0.72 9.23 11.69
C ASN A 50 0.45 8.70 10.88
N PRO A 51 0.84 9.39 9.78
CA PRO A 51 1.84 8.87 8.85
C PRO A 51 3.19 8.64 9.52
N GLU A 52 3.76 7.49 9.25
CA GLU A 52 5.06 7.12 9.76
C GLU A 52 6.14 7.74 8.89
N GLY A 53 7.17 8.26 9.50
CA GLY A 53 8.32 8.77 8.77
C GLY A 53 8.13 10.13 8.13
N ASP A 54 6.95 10.71 8.26
CA ASP A 54 6.63 12.01 7.71
C ASP A 54 6.62 13.02 8.81
N ASP A 55 7.65 13.36 9.25
CA ASP A 55 7.60 14.32 10.26
C ASP A 55 7.80 15.66 9.76
N ASP A 56 7.54 15.96 9.39
CA ASP A 56 7.67 17.04 9.23
C ASP A 56 7.28 17.95 9.75
N ASP A 57 7.15 17.97 9.98
CA ASP A 57 6.96 18.68 10.29
C ASP A 57 6.56 19.33 10.42
N THR A 58 6.46 19.41 10.47
CA THR A 58 6.19 19.93 10.45
C THR A 58 5.93 20.41 10.31
#